data_20f2ac64aa72efc7c212b0c579fcf722
#
_entry.id   20f2ac64aa72efc7c212b0c579fcf722
#
_cell.length_a   1.000
_cell.length_b   1.000
_cell.length_c   1.000
_cell.angle_alpha   90.00
_cell.angle_beta   90.00
_cell.angle_gamma   90.00
#
_symmetry.space_group_name_H-M   'P 1'
#
loop_
_entity.id
_entity.type
_entity.pdbx_description
1 polymer ?
#
loop_
_entity_poly.entity_id
_entity_poly.type
_entity_poly.pdbx_seq_one_letter_code
_entity_poly.pdbx_strand_id
1 'polypeptide(L)' 'MSNLLKEAIADAKAVRETALENAKAALEEAFTPRLQ' A
#
# COMPACT_ATOMS: atom_id res chain seq x y z
N MET A 1 -21.57 7.58 16.71
CA MET A 1 -20.56 7.83 17.25
C MET A 1 -19.40 7.15 16.81
N SER A 2 -19.29 5.96 16.80
CA SER A 2 -18.13 5.31 16.45
C SER A 2 -17.84 5.27 15.00
N ASN A 3 -18.65 5.85 14.18
CA ASN A 3 -18.39 5.83 12.76
C ASN A 3 -17.12 6.54 12.37
N LEU A 4 -16.81 7.61 13.05
CA LEU A 4 -15.59 8.32 12.75
C LEU A 4 -14.37 7.47 12.99
N LEU A 5 -14.42 6.73 14.07
CA LEU A 5 -13.29 5.89 14.39
C LEU A 5 -13.18 4.75 13.41
N LYS A 6 -14.30 4.16 13.05
CA LYS A 6 -14.28 3.07 12.11
C LYS A 6 -13.80 3.54 10.76
N GLU A 7 -14.22 4.72 10.35
CA GLU A 7 -13.77 5.25 9.08
C GLU A 7 -12.29 5.52 9.09
N ALA A 8 -11.78 6.02 10.20
CA ALA A 8 -10.36 6.28 10.29
C ALA A 8 -9.57 4.99 10.20
N ILE A 9 -10.06 3.96 10.83
CA ILE A 9 -9.38 2.68 10.79
C ILE A 9 -9.41 2.10 9.38
N ALA A 10 -10.54 2.23 8.72
CA ALA A 10 -10.66 1.71 7.36
C ALA A 10 -9.74 2.48 6.42
N ASP A 11 -9.66 3.79 6.61
CA ASP A 11 -8.78 4.59 5.76
C ASP A 11 -7.32 4.23 5.98
N ALA A 12 -6.95 4.04 7.23
CA ALA A 12 -5.57 3.68 7.52
C ALA A 12 -5.23 2.33 6.93
N LYS A 13 -6.18 1.42 6.98
CA LYS A 13 -5.96 0.11 6.41
C LYS A 13 -5.80 0.21 4.90
N ALA A 14 -6.61 1.01 4.26
CA ALA A 14 -6.53 1.16 2.82
C ALA A 14 -5.20 1.78 2.41
N VAL A 15 -4.74 2.76 3.14
CA VAL A 15 -3.47 3.38 2.84
C VAL A 15 -2.35 2.37 3.00
N ARG A 16 -2.44 1.56 4.03
CA ARG A 16 -1.41 0.57 4.25
C ARG A 16 -1.36 -0.43 3.11
N GLU A 17 -2.52 -0.88 2.66
CA GLU A 17 -2.55 -1.84 1.58
C GLU A 17 -1.99 -1.26 0.31
N THR A 18 -2.34 -0.01 0.03
CA THR A 18 -1.83 0.65 -1.15
C THR A 18 -0.32 0.82 -1.07
N ALA A 19 0.16 1.19 0.10
CA ALA A 19 1.59 1.39 0.28
C ALA A 19 2.35 0.08 0.10
N LEU A 20 1.77 -1.01 0.58
CA LEU A 20 2.41 -2.30 0.42
C LEU A 20 2.46 -2.70 -1.04
N GLU A 21 1.39 -2.48 -1.76
CA GLU A 21 1.36 -2.81 -3.17
C GLU A 21 2.35 -1.98 -3.95
N ASN A 22 2.41 -0.70 -3.62
CA ASN A 22 3.34 0.17 -4.32
C ASN A 22 4.79 -0.22 -4.04
N ALA A 23 5.08 -0.57 -2.80
CA ALA A 23 6.42 -0.98 -2.45
C ALA A 23 6.79 -2.28 -3.16
N LYS A 24 5.84 -3.18 -3.24
CA LYS A 24 6.09 -4.44 -3.90
C LYS A 24 6.37 -4.22 -5.38
N ALA A 25 5.56 -3.38 -6.01
CA ALA A 25 5.76 -3.11 -7.42
C ALA A 25 7.09 -2.41 -7.67
N ALA A 26 7.45 -1.49 -6.78
CA ALA A 26 8.70 -0.78 -6.94
C ALA A 26 9.89 -1.72 -6.80
N LEU A 27 9.79 -2.66 -5.89
CA LEU A 27 10.87 -3.61 -5.71
C LEU A 27 11.00 -4.52 -6.92
N GLU A 28 9.88 -4.95 -7.46
CA GLU A 28 9.91 -5.80 -8.61
C GLU A 28 10.48 -5.07 -9.80
N GLU A 29 10.11 -3.83 -9.94
CA GLU A 29 10.59 -3.05 -11.04
C GLU A 29 12.09 -2.83 -10.94
N ALA A 30 12.58 -2.59 -9.75
CA ALA A 30 13.99 -2.37 -9.57
C ALA A 30 14.79 -3.63 -9.83
N PHE A 31 14.13 -4.77 -9.70
CA PHE A 31 14.81 -6.02 -9.88
C PHE A 31 14.83 -6.47 -11.32
N THR A 32 13.78 -6.21 -12.04
CA THR A 32 13.62 -6.71 -13.37
C THR A 32 14.45 -6.05 -14.43
N PRO A 33 14.49 -4.78 -14.49
CA PRO A 33 15.07 -4.12 -15.64
C PRO A 33 16.54 -4.37 -15.86
N ARG A 34 17.19 -4.82 -14.87
CA ARG A 34 18.59 -4.97 -15.08
C ARG A 34 18.94 -6.21 -15.78
N LEU A 35 18.02 -7.00 -16.13
CA LEU A 35 18.29 -8.23 -16.79
C LEU A 35 18.67 -8.07 -18.21
N GLN A 36 18.73 -6.90 -18.70
CA GLN A 36 19.10 -6.72 -20.04
C GLN A 36 20.45 -7.15 -20.31
#